data_67adb27057d31168d25813c740147af6
#
_entry.id   67adb27057d31168d25813c740147af6
#
_cell.length_a   1.000
_cell.length_b   1.000
_cell.length_c   1.000
_cell.angle_alpha   90.00
_cell.angle_beta   90.00
_cell.angle_gamma   90.00
#
_symmetry.space_group_name_H-M   'P 1'
#
loop_
_entity.id
_entity.type
_entity.pdbx_description
1 polymer ?
#
loop_
_entity_poly.entity_id
_entity_poly.type
_entity_poly.pdbx_seq_one_letter_code
_entity_poly.pdbx_strand_id
1 'polypeptide(L)'
;MGFENTTAARQTAIIRHDVDFDPAQAARMAALESALGIRSTYFFLLRTEMYNVLSEAGTAALRSILAYGHEIGLHFDARAYDSLSASALREAVHSEMNILRNWFGLELRYLSFHRPAPVLLSDSNGAITAPYIHAYQTCYSKDRAYFSDSQGSWRYGHPLEADAFKEGRALQILIHPIWWDGNANPFETLERFVESHADKIGLETAKNCVAYRRGKYANVGG
;
A
#
# COMPACT_ATOMS: atom_id res chain seq x y z
N MET A 1 7.39 3.94 -14.29
CA MET A 1 8.51 2.97 -14.29
C MET A 1 8.38 2.13 -13.02
N GLY A 2 8.50 0.81 -13.09
CA GLY A 2 8.35 -0.09 -11.94
C GLY A 2 9.67 -0.43 -11.25
N PHE A 3 9.60 -1.26 -10.22
CA PHE A 3 10.77 -1.73 -9.44
C PHE A 3 11.67 -2.72 -10.19
N GLU A 4 11.29 -3.20 -11.37
CA GLU A 4 12.16 -3.97 -12.27
C GLU A 4 13.35 -3.15 -12.77
N ASN A 5 13.24 -1.82 -12.74
CA ASN A 5 14.28 -0.92 -13.21
C ASN A 5 15.18 -0.44 -12.06
N THR A 6 16.34 -1.05 -11.91
CA THR A 6 17.33 -0.70 -10.89
C THR A 6 18.14 0.54 -11.25
N THR A 7 18.20 0.93 -12.53
CA THR A 7 18.98 2.08 -13.00
C THR A 7 18.26 3.38 -12.66
N ALA A 8 18.92 4.27 -11.91
CA ALA A 8 18.43 5.60 -11.59
C ALA A 8 18.67 6.57 -12.77
N ALA A 9 18.00 6.31 -13.90
CA ALA A 9 18.11 7.17 -15.07
C ALA A 9 17.49 8.54 -14.81
N ARG A 10 18.04 9.58 -15.45
CA ARG A 10 17.49 10.94 -15.37
C ARG A 10 16.06 11.00 -15.91
N GLN A 11 15.27 11.91 -15.37
CA GLN A 11 13.87 12.15 -15.73
C GLN A 11 12.99 10.89 -15.60
N THR A 12 13.28 10.07 -14.60
CA THR A 12 12.47 8.87 -14.30
C THR A 12 11.94 8.93 -12.88
N ALA A 13 10.75 8.38 -12.67
CA ALA A 13 10.15 8.21 -11.36
C ALA A 13 9.62 6.80 -11.18
N ILE A 14 9.88 6.21 -10.02
CA ILE A 14 9.14 5.06 -9.51
C ILE A 14 8.05 5.61 -8.61
N ILE A 15 6.81 5.25 -8.90
CA ILE A 15 5.65 5.59 -8.08
C ILE A 15 5.21 4.34 -7.35
N ARG A 16 5.07 4.44 -6.04
CA ARG A 16 4.51 3.37 -5.21
C ARG A 16 3.39 3.91 -4.34
N HIS A 17 2.44 3.04 -4.05
CA HIS A 17 1.32 3.32 -3.17
C HIS A 17 1.33 2.34 -2.01
N ASP A 18 1.43 2.85 -0.79
CA ASP A 18 1.28 2.05 0.42
C ASP A 18 -0.20 2.14 0.85
N VAL A 19 -0.92 1.02 0.77
CA VAL A 19 -2.37 0.95 1.03
C VAL A 19 -2.57 0.60 2.50
N ASP A 20 -2.59 1.64 3.35
CA ASP A 20 -2.70 1.48 4.80
C ASP A 20 -4.14 1.34 5.27
N PHE A 21 -5.12 1.95 4.55
CA PHE A 21 -6.49 2.10 5.03
C PHE A 21 -7.57 1.56 4.06
N ASP A 22 -7.69 2.11 2.85
CA ASP A 22 -8.82 1.85 1.96
C ASP A 22 -8.41 1.26 0.60
N PRO A 23 -8.55 -0.07 0.40
CA PRO A 23 -8.33 -0.70 -0.90
C PRO A 23 -9.21 -0.15 -2.03
N ALA A 24 -10.43 0.30 -1.72
CA ALA A 24 -11.32 0.85 -2.75
C ALA A 24 -10.82 2.22 -3.24
N GLN A 25 -10.27 3.06 -2.36
CA GLN A 25 -9.62 4.31 -2.76
C GLN A 25 -8.36 4.04 -3.59
N ALA A 26 -7.58 3.02 -3.24
CA ALA A 26 -6.44 2.60 -4.03
C ALA A 26 -6.85 2.18 -5.46
N ALA A 27 -7.95 1.44 -5.61
CA ALA A 27 -8.47 1.05 -6.92
C ALA A 27 -8.97 2.26 -7.75
N ARG A 28 -9.58 3.27 -7.10
CA ARG A 28 -9.96 4.52 -7.78
C ARG A 28 -8.74 5.29 -8.28
N MET A 29 -7.68 5.39 -7.48
CA MET A 29 -6.42 6.01 -7.89
C MET A 29 -5.78 5.26 -9.06
N ALA A 30 -5.75 3.93 -9.00
CA ALA A 30 -5.21 3.09 -10.07
C ALA A 30 -5.95 3.31 -11.41
N ALA A 31 -7.27 3.48 -11.39
CA ALA A 31 -8.04 3.80 -12.59
C ALA A 31 -7.62 5.15 -13.21
N LEU A 32 -7.39 6.17 -12.38
CA LEU A 32 -6.92 7.47 -12.84
C LEU A 32 -5.50 7.41 -13.41
N GLU A 33 -4.59 6.73 -12.73
CA GLU A 33 -3.21 6.55 -13.21
C GLU A 33 -3.17 5.79 -14.54
N SER A 34 -3.95 4.72 -14.67
CA SER A 34 -4.07 3.96 -15.91
C SER A 34 -4.57 4.82 -17.06
N ALA A 35 -5.58 5.66 -16.82
CA ALA A 35 -6.11 6.60 -17.83
C ALA A 35 -5.06 7.64 -18.27
N LEU A 36 -4.07 7.94 -17.43
CA LEU A 36 -2.94 8.81 -17.71
C LEU A 36 -1.72 8.06 -18.30
N GLY A 37 -1.82 6.75 -18.51
CA GLY A 37 -0.71 5.92 -18.99
C GLY A 37 0.38 5.70 -17.95
N ILE A 38 0.08 5.90 -16.66
CA ILE A 38 1.01 5.72 -15.55
C ILE A 38 0.91 4.29 -15.04
N ARG A 39 2.06 3.66 -14.78
CA ARG A 39 2.16 2.38 -14.09
C ARG A 39 2.87 2.58 -12.75
N SER A 40 2.32 1.99 -11.71
CA SER A 40 2.83 2.07 -10.34
C SER A 40 2.72 0.71 -9.65
N THR A 41 3.23 0.60 -8.43
CA THR A 41 3.15 -0.61 -7.60
C THR A 41 2.35 -0.29 -6.33
N TYR A 42 1.29 -1.06 -6.08
CA TYR A 42 0.42 -0.95 -4.91
C TYR A 42 0.78 -2.02 -3.89
N PHE A 43 1.16 -1.59 -2.68
CA PHE A 43 1.56 -2.47 -1.60
C PHE A 43 0.43 -2.62 -0.58
N PHE A 44 0.01 -3.88 -0.33
CA PHE A 44 -1.10 -4.19 0.57
C PHE A 44 -0.60 -4.83 1.86
N LEU A 45 -1.18 -4.41 3.00
CA LEU A 45 -1.02 -5.09 4.28
C LEU A 45 -1.83 -6.39 4.28
N LEU A 46 -1.21 -7.47 4.71
CA LEU A 46 -1.93 -8.71 5.00
C LEU A 46 -2.47 -8.69 6.45
N ARG A 47 -1.69 -8.10 7.38
CA ARG A 47 -2.00 -8.03 8.80
C ARG A 47 -2.31 -6.58 9.18
N THR A 48 -3.58 -6.21 9.15
CA THR A 48 -4.07 -4.89 9.53
C THR A 48 -5.50 -4.98 10.04
N GLU A 49 -5.86 -4.08 10.97
CA GLU A 49 -7.25 -3.92 11.44
C GLU A 49 -8.07 -3.00 10.52
N MET A 50 -7.42 -2.33 9.55
CA MET A 50 -8.07 -1.33 8.72
C MET A 50 -8.89 -1.95 7.60
N TYR A 51 -8.52 -3.14 7.12
CA TYR A 51 -9.25 -3.88 6.08
C TYR A 51 -8.82 -5.35 6.05
N ASN A 52 -9.59 -6.15 5.35
CA ASN A 52 -9.20 -7.53 5.02
C ASN A 52 -8.99 -7.64 3.51
N VAL A 53 -7.73 -7.75 3.07
CA VAL A 53 -7.38 -7.87 1.64
C VAL A 53 -7.94 -9.15 1.00
N LEU A 54 -8.17 -10.19 1.81
CA LEU A 54 -8.71 -11.49 1.36
C LEU A 54 -10.25 -11.51 1.35
N SER A 55 -10.94 -10.46 1.84
CA SER A 55 -12.38 -10.31 1.71
C SER A 55 -12.80 -10.13 0.25
N GLU A 56 -14.10 -10.28 -0.04
CA GLU A 56 -14.64 -10.02 -1.37
C GLU A 56 -14.28 -8.61 -1.88
N ALA A 57 -14.50 -7.59 -1.03
CA ALA A 57 -14.20 -6.20 -1.38
C ALA A 57 -12.69 -5.95 -1.56
N GLY A 58 -11.84 -6.47 -0.67
CA GLY A 58 -10.39 -6.37 -0.78
C GLY A 58 -9.86 -7.05 -2.02
N THR A 59 -10.35 -8.26 -2.29
CA THR A 59 -10.01 -9.04 -3.50
C THR A 59 -10.44 -8.32 -4.78
N ALA A 60 -11.64 -7.75 -4.81
CA ALA A 60 -12.13 -7.01 -5.97
C ALA A 60 -11.28 -5.76 -6.25
N ALA A 61 -10.94 -4.99 -5.20
CA ALA A 61 -10.07 -3.82 -5.34
C ALA A 61 -8.69 -4.18 -5.90
N LEU A 62 -8.03 -5.21 -5.34
CA LEU A 62 -6.72 -5.67 -5.80
C LEU A 62 -6.76 -6.14 -7.26
N ARG A 63 -7.78 -6.93 -7.63
CA ARG A 63 -7.95 -7.40 -9.02
C ARG A 63 -8.21 -6.25 -9.99
N SER A 64 -8.94 -5.21 -9.58
CA SER A 64 -9.14 -4.01 -10.40
C SER A 64 -7.82 -3.30 -10.66
N ILE A 65 -6.97 -3.14 -9.65
CA ILE A 65 -5.64 -2.53 -9.80
C ILE A 65 -4.78 -3.30 -10.80
N LEU A 66 -4.78 -4.63 -10.74
CA LEU A 66 -4.10 -5.48 -11.72
C LEU A 66 -4.66 -5.32 -13.12
N ALA A 67 -6.00 -5.27 -13.26
CA ALA A 67 -6.67 -5.08 -14.55
C ALA A 67 -6.33 -3.72 -15.20
N TYR A 68 -6.04 -2.70 -14.39
CA TYR A 68 -5.54 -1.39 -14.85
C TYR A 68 -4.04 -1.40 -15.22
N GLY A 69 -3.36 -2.53 -15.11
CA GLY A 69 -1.96 -2.70 -15.53
C GLY A 69 -0.93 -2.30 -14.50
N HIS A 70 -1.32 -2.15 -13.24
CA HIS A 70 -0.40 -1.88 -12.12
C HIS A 70 0.13 -3.17 -11.51
N GLU A 71 1.19 -3.05 -10.71
CA GLU A 71 1.77 -4.16 -9.98
C GLU A 71 1.27 -4.18 -8.53
N ILE A 72 1.26 -5.38 -7.95
CA ILE A 72 0.93 -5.59 -6.55
C ILE A 72 2.16 -6.05 -5.80
N GLY A 73 2.33 -5.55 -4.58
CA GLY A 73 3.36 -5.96 -3.63
C GLY A 73 2.81 -6.15 -2.23
N LEU A 74 3.64 -6.73 -1.36
CA LEU A 74 3.36 -6.84 0.06
C LEU A 74 3.77 -5.56 0.79
N HIS A 75 2.87 -4.97 1.59
CA HIS A 75 3.20 -3.97 2.59
C HIS A 75 3.43 -4.67 3.93
N PHE A 76 4.69 -4.92 4.26
CA PHE A 76 5.04 -5.75 5.43
C PHE A 76 5.15 -4.92 6.69
N ASP A 77 4.41 -5.31 7.73
CA ASP A 77 4.49 -4.68 9.04
C ASP A 77 5.30 -5.53 10.03
N ALA A 78 6.55 -5.16 10.25
CA ALA A 78 7.42 -5.87 11.17
C ALA A 78 6.90 -5.86 12.62
N ARG A 79 6.15 -4.82 13.03
CA ARG A 79 5.60 -4.72 14.40
C ARG A 79 4.43 -5.66 14.67
N ALA A 80 3.91 -6.31 13.64
CA ALA A 80 2.91 -7.37 13.80
C ALA A 80 3.51 -8.70 14.32
N TYR A 81 4.82 -8.75 14.57
CA TYR A 81 5.56 -9.95 14.97
C TYR A 81 6.31 -9.76 16.28
N ASP A 82 6.37 -10.82 17.10
CA ASP A 82 7.01 -10.80 18.43
C ASP A 82 8.54 -10.73 18.34
N SER A 83 9.12 -11.32 17.29
CA SER A 83 10.56 -11.31 17.07
C SER A 83 10.95 -10.45 15.88
N LEU A 84 11.90 -9.54 16.10
CA LEU A 84 12.47 -8.64 15.08
C LEU A 84 13.87 -9.11 14.62
N SER A 85 14.26 -10.37 14.88
CA SER A 85 15.50 -10.92 14.35
C SER A 85 15.41 -11.09 12.81
N ALA A 86 16.55 -10.99 12.13
CA ALA A 86 16.60 -11.11 10.67
C ALA A 86 16.01 -12.43 10.15
N SER A 87 16.27 -13.55 10.85
CA SER A 87 15.71 -14.86 10.47
C SER A 87 14.20 -14.93 10.65
N ALA A 88 13.67 -14.47 11.78
CA ALA A 88 12.23 -14.46 12.04
C ALA A 88 11.49 -13.54 11.06
N LEU A 89 12.02 -12.36 10.75
CA LEU A 89 11.43 -11.45 9.78
C LEU A 89 11.49 -12.00 8.35
N ARG A 90 12.56 -12.71 7.99
CA ARG A 90 12.62 -13.42 6.70
C ARG A 90 11.49 -14.45 6.58
N GLU A 91 11.33 -15.32 7.58
CA GLU A 91 10.26 -16.33 7.59
C GLU A 91 8.89 -15.69 7.52
N ALA A 92 8.67 -14.60 8.27
CA ALA A 92 7.42 -13.85 8.26
C ALA A 92 7.10 -13.25 6.87
N VAL A 93 8.08 -12.59 6.24
CA VAL A 93 7.94 -12.06 4.88
C VAL A 93 7.59 -13.18 3.90
N HIS A 94 8.31 -14.29 3.92
CA HIS A 94 8.05 -15.42 3.03
C HIS A 94 6.65 -16.01 3.26
N SER A 95 6.20 -16.10 4.51
CA SER A 95 4.86 -16.60 4.85
C SER A 95 3.76 -15.69 4.28
N GLU A 96 3.85 -14.38 4.52
CA GLU A 96 2.84 -13.43 4.01
C GLU A 96 2.84 -13.36 2.47
N MET A 97 4.01 -13.35 1.84
CA MET A 97 4.13 -13.39 0.38
C MET A 97 3.49 -14.66 -0.21
N ASN A 98 3.69 -15.82 0.42
CA ASN A 98 3.08 -17.07 -0.03
C ASN A 98 1.55 -17.08 0.13
N ILE A 99 1.02 -16.48 1.20
CA ILE A 99 -0.44 -16.34 1.38
C ILE A 99 -1.03 -15.52 0.22
N LEU A 100 -0.48 -14.35 -0.06
CA LEU A 100 -0.96 -13.49 -1.14
C LEU A 100 -0.79 -14.16 -2.51
N ARG A 101 0.37 -14.77 -2.79
CA ARG A 101 0.63 -15.47 -4.04
C ARG A 101 -0.39 -16.60 -4.28
N ASN A 102 -0.62 -17.43 -3.27
CA ASN A 102 -1.55 -18.56 -3.39
C ASN A 102 -3.00 -18.11 -3.52
N TRP A 103 -3.41 -17.07 -2.76
CA TRP A 103 -4.78 -16.56 -2.81
C TRP A 103 -5.14 -15.93 -4.15
N PHE A 104 -4.24 -15.10 -4.68
CA PHE A 104 -4.49 -14.34 -5.89
C PHE A 104 -3.99 -15.00 -7.17
N GLY A 105 -3.18 -16.06 -7.07
CA GLY A 105 -2.55 -16.71 -8.22
C GLY A 105 -1.51 -15.81 -8.91
N LEU A 106 -0.76 -15.00 -8.13
CA LEU A 106 0.15 -13.98 -8.65
C LEU A 106 1.62 -14.31 -8.42
N GLU A 107 2.47 -13.84 -9.32
CA GLU A 107 3.91 -13.77 -9.11
C GLU A 107 4.25 -12.45 -8.41
N LEU A 108 4.27 -12.47 -7.06
CA LEU A 108 4.67 -11.30 -6.26
C LEU A 108 6.18 -11.25 -6.11
N ARG A 109 6.76 -10.08 -6.36
CA ARG A 109 8.21 -9.85 -6.33
C ARG A 109 8.62 -8.73 -5.38
N TYR A 110 7.72 -7.79 -5.11
CA TYR A 110 8.03 -6.52 -4.45
C TYR A 110 7.38 -6.43 -3.08
N LEU A 111 8.10 -5.80 -2.15
CA LEU A 111 7.56 -5.44 -0.85
C LEU A 111 8.01 -4.04 -0.41
N SER A 112 7.19 -3.42 0.43
CA SER A 112 7.52 -2.22 1.19
C SER A 112 7.32 -2.49 2.68
N PHE A 113 7.79 -1.58 3.53
CA PHE A 113 7.67 -1.73 4.98
C PHE A 113 6.77 -0.65 5.56
N HIS A 114 5.72 -1.07 6.29
CA HIS A 114 4.81 -0.17 6.99
C HIS A 114 5.47 0.44 8.23
N ARG A 115 5.88 -0.41 9.17
CA ARG A 115 6.59 -0.04 10.39
C ARG A 115 7.87 -0.88 10.49
N PRO A 116 8.92 -0.47 9.74
CA PRO A 116 10.10 -1.33 9.58
C PRO A 116 10.87 -1.48 10.90
N ALA A 117 11.38 -2.68 11.11
CA ALA A 117 12.43 -2.89 12.11
C ALA A 117 13.77 -2.30 11.60
N PRO A 118 14.65 -1.80 12.50
CA PRO A 118 15.95 -1.25 12.09
C PRO A 118 16.78 -2.19 11.22
N VAL A 119 16.73 -3.49 11.49
CA VAL A 119 17.45 -4.51 10.71
C VAL A 119 16.99 -4.57 9.25
N LEU A 120 15.69 -4.32 8.95
CA LEU A 120 15.17 -4.26 7.59
C LEU A 120 15.60 -2.99 6.86
N LEU A 121 15.70 -1.86 7.58
CA LEU A 121 16.19 -0.60 7.01
C LEU A 121 17.70 -0.66 6.71
N SER A 122 18.46 -1.47 7.45
CA SER A 122 19.88 -1.69 7.20
C SER A 122 20.18 -2.71 6.09
N ASP A 123 19.15 -3.44 5.63
CA ASP A 123 19.27 -4.47 4.58
C ASP A 123 19.33 -3.84 3.17
N SER A 124 20.36 -3.03 2.95
CA SER A 124 20.50 -2.23 1.72
C SER A 124 20.55 -3.05 0.42
N ASN A 125 20.89 -4.33 0.52
CA ASN A 125 21.02 -5.26 -0.61
C ASN A 125 19.84 -6.25 -0.72
N GLY A 126 18.88 -6.23 0.22
CA GLY A 126 17.75 -7.14 0.23
C GLY A 126 18.08 -8.59 0.59
N ALA A 127 19.18 -8.83 1.32
CA ALA A 127 19.59 -10.18 1.69
C ALA A 127 18.62 -10.86 2.67
N ILE A 128 17.98 -10.08 3.55
CA ILE A 128 17.00 -10.59 4.51
C ILE A 128 15.72 -10.99 3.79
N THR A 129 15.30 -10.22 2.80
CA THR A 129 14.00 -10.44 2.10
C THR A 129 14.12 -11.27 0.83
N ALA A 130 15.33 -11.67 0.43
CA ALA A 130 15.54 -12.45 -0.79
C ALA A 130 14.66 -13.71 -0.85
N PRO A 131 14.07 -14.05 -2.03
CA PRO A 131 14.35 -13.45 -3.34
C PRO A 131 13.54 -12.17 -3.66
N TYR A 132 12.80 -11.63 -2.71
CA TYR A 132 11.93 -10.47 -2.92
C TYR A 132 12.70 -9.16 -2.87
N ILE A 133 12.26 -8.21 -3.67
CA ILE A 133 12.85 -6.87 -3.81
C ILE A 133 12.06 -5.91 -2.92
N HIS A 134 12.73 -5.20 -2.00
CA HIS A 134 12.05 -4.18 -1.19
C HIS A 134 12.40 -2.75 -1.61
N ALA A 135 11.45 -1.85 -1.44
CA ALA A 135 11.53 -0.44 -1.86
C ALA A 135 12.63 0.39 -1.17
N TYR A 136 13.30 -0.18 -0.17
CA TYR A 136 14.35 0.48 0.63
C TYR A 136 15.78 0.02 0.24
N GLN A 137 15.94 -0.85 -0.77
CA GLN A 137 17.27 -1.19 -1.29
C GLN A 137 17.95 0.06 -1.86
N THR A 138 19.28 0.10 -1.83
CA THR A 138 20.09 1.28 -2.21
C THR A 138 19.67 1.88 -3.55
N CYS A 139 19.49 1.06 -4.59
CA CYS A 139 19.09 1.51 -5.92
C CYS A 139 17.73 2.22 -5.97
N TYR A 140 16.88 2.02 -4.98
CA TYR A 140 15.57 2.68 -4.88
C TYR A 140 15.56 3.83 -3.87
N SER A 141 16.30 3.73 -2.77
CA SER A 141 16.21 4.66 -1.66
C SER A 141 17.33 5.71 -1.62
N LYS A 142 18.55 5.39 -2.06
CA LYS A 142 19.71 6.31 -2.03
C LYS A 142 20.04 6.89 -3.40
N ASP A 143 19.89 6.09 -4.45
CA ASP A 143 20.20 6.53 -5.82
C ASP A 143 19.08 7.37 -6.44
N ARG A 144 17.96 7.51 -5.73
CA ARG A 144 16.78 8.31 -6.12
C ARG A 144 16.44 9.33 -5.05
N ALA A 145 15.97 10.49 -5.46
CA ALA A 145 15.40 11.44 -4.50
C ALA A 145 14.03 10.92 -4.04
N TYR A 146 13.85 10.85 -2.73
CA TYR A 146 12.68 10.25 -2.11
C TYR A 146 11.69 11.32 -1.63
N PHE A 147 10.42 11.13 -1.97
CA PHE A 147 9.29 11.96 -1.53
C PHE A 147 8.17 11.10 -0.99
N SER A 148 7.47 11.60 0.02
CA SER A 148 6.36 10.88 0.64
C SER A 148 5.31 11.85 1.18
N ASP A 149 4.03 11.51 0.99
CA ASP A 149 2.87 12.16 1.59
C ASP A 149 2.45 11.53 2.93
N SER A 150 3.36 10.84 3.60
CA SER A 150 3.10 10.19 4.89
C SER A 150 2.45 11.15 5.88
N GLN A 151 1.40 10.67 6.59
CA GLN A 151 0.59 11.45 7.53
C GLN A 151 -0.16 12.64 6.89
N GLY A 152 -0.51 12.53 5.60
CA GLY A 152 -1.29 13.52 4.89
C GLY A 152 -0.54 14.79 4.51
N SER A 153 0.80 14.77 4.52
CA SER A 153 1.61 15.92 4.13
C SER A 153 2.93 15.51 3.47
N TRP A 154 3.44 16.33 2.58
CA TRP A 154 4.73 16.16 1.95
C TRP A 154 5.87 16.53 2.91
N ARG A 155 6.29 15.57 3.74
CA ARG A 155 7.29 15.82 4.81
C ARG A 155 8.64 16.33 4.31
N TYR A 156 9.01 16.02 3.07
CA TYR A 156 10.27 16.43 2.44
C TYR A 156 10.07 17.50 1.36
N GLY A 157 8.97 18.26 1.43
CA GLY A 157 8.55 19.20 0.39
C GLY A 157 7.82 18.51 -0.78
N HIS A 158 7.09 19.31 -1.54
CA HIS A 158 6.33 18.81 -2.69
C HIS A 158 7.30 18.36 -3.80
N PRO A 159 7.15 17.17 -4.39
CA PRO A 159 8.11 16.64 -5.37
C PRO A 159 8.34 17.58 -6.57
N LEU A 160 7.31 18.25 -7.07
CA LEU A 160 7.42 19.17 -8.22
C LEU A 160 8.17 20.48 -7.90
N GLU A 161 8.28 20.85 -6.62
CA GLU A 161 8.98 22.06 -6.19
C GLU A 161 10.46 21.80 -5.86
N ALA A 162 10.81 20.53 -5.70
CA ALA A 162 12.14 20.11 -5.27
C ALA A 162 13.19 20.31 -6.38
N ASP A 163 14.41 20.65 -5.98
CA ASP A 163 15.54 20.77 -6.91
C ASP A 163 15.81 19.46 -7.65
N ALA A 164 15.63 18.32 -6.98
CA ALA A 164 15.75 17.00 -7.62
C ALA A 164 14.85 16.83 -8.85
N PHE A 165 13.61 17.33 -8.81
CA PHE A 165 12.70 17.33 -9.95
C PHE A 165 13.15 18.29 -11.04
N LYS A 166 13.47 19.52 -10.67
CA LYS A 166 13.93 20.60 -11.60
C LYS A 166 15.22 20.20 -12.33
N GLU A 167 16.13 19.51 -11.63
CA GLU A 167 17.39 18.99 -12.18
C GLU A 167 17.19 17.71 -13.00
N GLY A 168 15.99 17.15 -13.04
CA GLY A 168 15.70 15.89 -13.72
C GLY A 168 16.40 14.68 -13.10
N ARG A 169 16.55 14.65 -11.77
CA ARG A 169 17.08 13.47 -11.06
C ARG A 169 16.06 12.35 -11.04
N ALA A 170 16.53 11.12 -10.87
CA ALA A 170 15.64 9.99 -10.64
C ALA A 170 14.91 10.13 -9.30
N LEU A 171 13.61 9.82 -9.28
CA LEU A 171 12.76 9.96 -8.10
C LEU A 171 12.18 8.62 -7.65
N GLN A 172 11.94 8.47 -6.36
CA GLN A 172 10.99 7.53 -5.80
C GLN A 172 9.91 8.33 -5.05
N ILE A 173 8.65 8.15 -5.45
CA ILE A 173 7.51 8.87 -4.88
C ILE A 173 6.60 7.85 -4.20
N LEU A 174 6.44 8.00 -2.89
CA LEU A 174 5.49 7.24 -2.08
C LEU A 174 4.22 8.06 -1.89
N ILE A 175 3.10 7.46 -2.22
CA ILE A 175 1.76 8.05 -2.07
C ILE A 175 0.89 7.06 -1.30
N HIS A 176 0.12 7.57 -0.32
CA HIS A 176 -0.90 6.82 0.39
C HIS A 176 -2.27 7.18 -0.19
N PRO A 177 -2.98 6.27 -0.85
CA PRO A 177 -4.23 6.57 -1.56
C PRO A 177 -5.30 7.23 -0.70
N ILE A 178 -5.30 6.98 0.62
CA ILE A 178 -6.27 7.57 1.55
C ILE A 178 -6.30 9.10 1.51
N TRP A 179 -5.17 9.76 1.28
CA TRP A 179 -5.06 11.22 1.26
C TRP A 179 -5.57 11.87 -0.03
N TRP A 180 -5.92 11.05 -1.03
CA TRP A 180 -6.31 11.51 -2.37
C TRP A 180 -7.81 11.32 -2.66
N ASP A 181 -8.62 11.51 -1.65
CA ASP A 181 -10.09 11.40 -1.73
C ASP A 181 -10.79 12.71 -2.17
N GLY A 182 -10.00 13.77 -2.44
CA GLY A 182 -10.48 15.10 -2.82
C GLY A 182 -10.69 16.04 -1.62
N ASN A 183 -10.41 15.60 -0.38
CA ASN A 183 -10.39 16.45 0.80
C ASN A 183 -8.95 16.87 1.15
N ALA A 184 -8.78 18.16 1.47
CA ALA A 184 -7.49 18.71 1.86
C ALA A 184 -7.18 18.52 3.36
N ASN A 185 -8.14 18.09 4.18
CA ASN A 185 -7.97 17.92 5.61
C ASN A 185 -7.77 16.45 5.99
N PRO A 186 -6.53 16.04 6.36
CA PRO A 186 -6.26 14.64 6.72
C PRO A 186 -7.09 14.11 7.88
N PHE A 187 -7.42 14.95 8.88
CA PHE A 187 -8.26 14.55 10.01
C PHE A 187 -9.67 14.19 9.54
N GLU A 188 -10.31 15.05 8.75
CA GLU A 188 -11.66 14.79 8.21
C GLU A 188 -11.69 13.58 7.28
N THR A 189 -10.62 13.34 6.51
CA THR A 189 -10.47 12.15 5.67
C THR A 189 -10.47 10.88 6.52
N LEU A 190 -9.70 10.85 7.62
CA LEU A 190 -9.66 9.70 8.52
C LEU A 190 -10.98 9.53 9.29
N GLU A 191 -11.62 10.60 9.74
CA GLU A 191 -12.93 10.53 10.39
C GLU A 191 -13.97 9.87 9.48
N ARG A 192 -14.07 10.33 8.22
CA ARG A 192 -14.97 9.70 7.23
C ARG A 192 -14.63 8.25 6.94
N PHE A 193 -13.36 7.90 6.91
CA PHE A 193 -12.93 6.51 6.76
C PHE A 193 -13.44 5.66 7.94
N VAL A 194 -13.24 6.11 9.19
CA VAL A 194 -13.67 5.41 10.40
C VAL A 194 -15.20 5.25 10.42
N GLU A 195 -15.95 6.32 10.14
CA GLU A 195 -17.42 6.27 10.06
C GLU A 195 -17.90 5.29 8.99
N SER A 196 -17.35 5.36 7.78
CA SER A 196 -17.68 4.44 6.68
C SER A 196 -17.36 2.98 7.03
N HIS A 197 -16.25 2.76 7.73
CA HIS A 197 -15.85 1.42 8.17
C HIS A 197 -16.80 0.87 9.24
N ALA A 198 -17.18 1.69 10.22
CA ALA A 198 -18.17 1.34 11.23
C ALA A 198 -19.53 0.99 10.60
N ASP A 199 -19.95 1.75 9.59
CA ASP A 199 -21.18 1.46 8.85
C ASP A 199 -21.12 0.14 8.09
N LYS A 200 -20.01 -0.18 7.43
CA LYS A 200 -19.81 -1.47 6.76
C LYS A 200 -19.89 -2.64 7.74
N ILE A 201 -19.24 -2.52 8.91
CA ILE A 201 -19.31 -3.53 9.98
C ILE A 201 -20.76 -3.67 10.48
N GLY A 202 -21.46 -2.56 10.70
CA GLY A 202 -22.85 -2.57 11.14
C GLY A 202 -23.78 -3.24 10.15
N LEU A 203 -23.63 -2.95 8.85
CA LEU A 203 -24.39 -3.60 7.77
C LEU A 203 -24.12 -5.11 7.71
N GLU A 204 -22.87 -5.51 7.79
CA GLU A 204 -22.49 -6.93 7.76
C GLU A 204 -23.01 -7.68 9.00
N THR A 205 -22.93 -7.04 10.16
CA THR A 205 -23.52 -7.58 11.40
C THR A 205 -25.04 -7.75 11.27
N ALA A 206 -25.74 -6.79 10.67
CA ALA A 206 -27.19 -6.87 10.46
C ALA A 206 -27.58 -7.98 9.46
N LYS A 207 -26.78 -8.26 8.44
CA LYS A 207 -26.99 -9.39 7.54
C LYS A 207 -26.89 -10.73 8.27
N ASN A 208 -25.94 -10.85 9.17
CA ASN A 208 -25.62 -12.10 9.87
C ASN A 208 -26.43 -12.31 11.17
N CYS A 209 -26.97 -11.25 11.78
CA CYS A 209 -27.63 -11.32 13.08
C CYS A 209 -28.97 -10.58 13.08
N VAL A 210 -30.08 -11.36 13.07
CA VAL A 210 -31.43 -10.79 13.10
C VAL A 210 -31.67 -9.89 14.32
N ALA A 211 -31.11 -10.21 15.48
CA ALA A 211 -31.24 -9.41 16.68
C ALA A 211 -30.62 -8.02 16.57
N TYR A 212 -29.67 -7.83 15.66
CA TYR A 212 -28.98 -6.56 15.40
C TYR A 212 -29.72 -5.69 14.37
N ARG A 213 -30.69 -6.23 13.62
CA ARG A 213 -31.50 -5.50 12.64
C ARG A 213 -32.48 -4.54 13.31
N ARG A 214 -31.98 -3.45 13.89
CA ARG A 214 -32.81 -2.41 14.58
C ARG A 214 -32.31 -1.03 14.17
N GLY A 215 -33.19 -0.04 14.21
CA GLY A 215 -32.86 1.36 13.91
C GLY A 215 -32.27 1.51 12.49
N LYS A 216 -31.07 2.04 12.38
CA LYS A 216 -30.36 2.33 11.12
C LYS A 216 -30.29 1.15 10.14
N TYR A 217 -30.31 -0.08 10.64
CA TYR A 217 -30.18 -1.29 9.84
C TYR A 217 -31.47 -2.13 9.75
N ALA A 218 -32.61 -1.57 10.07
CA ALA A 218 -33.88 -2.30 10.11
C ALA A 218 -34.26 -2.95 8.76
N ASN A 219 -33.89 -2.36 7.65
CA ASN A 219 -34.25 -2.78 6.30
C ASN A 219 -33.17 -3.66 5.62
N VAL A 220 -32.16 -4.11 6.35
CA VAL A 220 -31.08 -4.95 5.79
C VAL A 220 -31.52 -6.41 5.80
N GLY A 221 -31.56 -7.06 4.65
CA GLY A 221 -31.76 -8.51 4.50
C GLY A 221 -33.24 -8.93 4.48
N GLY A 222 -34.04 -8.25 3.69
CA GLY A 222 -35.27 -8.77 3.17
C GLY A 222 -35.02 -9.67 1.98
#